data_51b7fe63eb8d773c12f79fd44428d28d
#
_entry.id   51b7fe63eb8d773c12f79fd44428d28d
#
_cell.length_a   1.000
_cell.length_b   1.000
_cell.length_c   1.000
_cell.angle_alpha   90.00
_cell.angle_beta   90.00
_cell.angle_gamma   90.00
#
_symmetry.space_group_name_H-M   'P 1'
#
loop_
_entity.id
_entity.type
_entity.pdbx_description
1 polymer ?
#
loop_
_entity_poly.entity_id
_entity_poly.type
_entity_poly.pdbx_seq_one_letter_code
_entity_poly.pdbx_strand_id
1 'polypeptide(L)'
;VSGANDSAGAGPGAWRHDAAAFAALLDRAAAALRASPVRVASAVHLPVRGRLLVTGDVHDNTLHFEAAVRAARLGASPDHHLVLQEFLHGEGVQRLGFSDFYADAPVDMSHRLLARVAELVLEYPAQVHPILANHEIAQCRGHGITKGGVNCTMAFDAGLAEAYGDESAAAAAAVSRFVMAMPLGVVCANGAMVTHSLPSGPSARH
;
A
#
# COMPACT_ATOMS: atom_id res chain seq x y z
N VAL A 1 -6.33 -42.31 -6.78
CA VAL A 1 -7.16 -41.22 -7.22
C VAL A 1 -6.44 -39.92 -6.82
N SER A 2 -5.80 -39.33 -7.84
CA SER A 2 -5.02 -38.11 -7.75
C SER A 2 -5.96 -36.90 -7.62
N GLY A 3 -5.92 -36.22 -6.50
CA GLY A 3 -6.51 -34.90 -6.33
C GLY A 3 -5.53 -33.84 -6.83
N ALA A 4 -5.72 -33.36 -8.05
CA ALA A 4 -5.03 -32.21 -8.57
C ALA A 4 -5.50 -30.98 -7.79
N ASN A 5 -4.57 -30.29 -7.17
CA ASN A 5 -4.77 -29.02 -6.49
C ASN A 5 -4.82 -27.92 -7.57
N ASP A 6 -6.01 -27.64 -8.09
CA ASP A 6 -6.24 -26.52 -9.01
C ASP A 6 -6.13 -25.20 -8.25
N SER A 7 -4.93 -24.70 -8.07
CA SER A 7 -4.69 -23.28 -7.82
C SER A 7 -4.83 -22.51 -9.14
N ALA A 8 -6.04 -22.47 -9.69
CA ALA A 8 -6.37 -21.57 -10.78
C ALA A 8 -6.17 -20.13 -10.28
N GLY A 9 -5.11 -19.49 -10.73
CA GLY A 9 -4.81 -18.09 -10.38
C GLY A 9 -6.01 -17.23 -10.76
N ALA A 10 -6.56 -16.51 -9.80
CA ALA A 10 -7.65 -15.56 -10.05
C ALA A 10 -7.24 -14.62 -11.19
N GLY A 11 -8.15 -14.39 -12.15
CA GLY A 11 -7.90 -13.53 -13.31
C GLY A 11 -7.57 -12.09 -12.91
N PRO A 12 -7.03 -11.27 -13.82
CA PRO A 12 -6.69 -9.87 -13.54
C PRO A 12 -7.89 -9.12 -12.95
N GLY A 13 -7.71 -8.47 -11.80
CA GLY A 13 -8.75 -7.69 -11.13
C GLY A 13 -9.78 -8.49 -10.32
N ALA A 14 -9.61 -9.80 -10.14
CA ALA A 14 -10.51 -10.63 -9.29
C ALA A 14 -10.58 -10.10 -7.84
N TRP A 15 -9.53 -9.48 -7.36
CA TRP A 15 -9.44 -8.86 -6.03
C TRP A 15 -10.52 -7.79 -5.77
N ARG A 16 -11.20 -7.28 -6.79
CA ARG A 16 -12.23 -6.24 -6.63
C ARG A 16 -13.48 -6.73 -5.91
N HIS A 17 -13.76 -8.02 -5.99
CA HIS A 17 -15.00 -8.62 -5.49
C HIS A 17 -14.78 -9.93 -4.75
N ASP A 18 -13.51 -10.31 -4.53
CA ASP A 18 -13.10 -11.56 -3.91
C ASP A 18 -12.01 -11.27 -2.88
N ALA A 19 -12.38 -11.39 -1.61
CA ALA A 19 -11.48 -11.14 -0.47
C ALA A 19 -10.28 -12.11 -0.47
N ALA A 20 -10.47 -13.36 -0.88
CA ALA A 20 -9.38 -14.33 -0.93
C ALA A 20 -8.38 -13.97 -2.03
N ALA A 21 -8.85 -13.52 -3.20
CA ALA A 21 -8.00 -13.02 -4.28
C ALA A 21 -7.26 -11.74 -3.87
N PHE A 22 -7.93 -10.82 -3.16
CA PHE A 22 -7.30 -9.62 -2.61
C PHE A 22 -6.22 -9.96 -1.59
N ALA A 23 -6.52 -10.84 -0.63
CA ALA A 23 -5.56 -11.30 0.36
C ALA A 23 -4.35 -11.98 -0.28
N ALA A 24 -4.57 -12.88 -1.24
CA ALA A 24 -3.51 -13.57 -1.96
C ALA A 24 -2.60 -12.61 -2.75
N LEU A 25 -3.18 -11.56 -3.37
CA LEU A 25 -2.42 -10.51 -4.04
C LEU A 25 -1.49 -9.78 -3.05
N LEU A 26 -2.02 -9.32 -1.91
CA LEU A 26 -1.25 -8.61 -0.91
C LEU A 26 -0.17 -9.49 -0.26
N ASP A 27 -0.47 -10.75 0.02
CA ASP A 27 0.50 -11.70 0.59
C ASP A 27 1.66 -11.98 -0.36
N ARG A 28 1.38 -12.15 -1.66
CA ARG A 28 2.43 -12.29 -2.69
C ARG A 28 3.30 -11.03 -2.78
N ALA A 29 2.68 -9.86 -2.79
CA ALA A 29 3.42 -8.59 -2.84
C ALA A 29 4.25 -8.37 -1.56
N ALA A 30 3.71 -8.71 -0.38
CA ALA A 30 4.46 -8.69 0.87
C ALA A 30 5.68 -9.61 0.85
N ALA A 31 5.54 -10.82 0.28
CA ALA A 31 6.66 -11.74 0.10
C ALA A 31 7.71 -11.16 -0.87
N ALA A 32 7.28 -10.55 -1.99
CA ALA A 32 8.17 -9.90 -2.94
C ALA A 32 8.95 -8.73 -2.32
N LEU A 33 8.30 -7.89 -1.50
CA LEU A 33 8.97 -6.81 -0.77
C LEU A 33 10.05 -7.33 0.18
N ARG A 34 9.80 -8.42 0.90
CA ARG A 34 10.78 -9.01 1.81
C ARG A 34 11.94 -9.69 1.06
N ALA A 35 11.67 -10.27 -0.08
CA ALA A 35 12.64 -10.98 -0.92
C ALA A 35 13.39 -10.06 -1.91
N SER A 36 13.06 -8.76 -1.94
CA SER A 36 13.68 -7.82 -2.88
C SER A 36 15.21 -7.79 -2.73
N PRO A 37 15.97 -7.93 -3.84
CA PRO A 37 17.43 -7.98 -3.79
C PRO A 37 18.09 -6.70 -3.30
N VAL A 38 17.35 -5.59 -3.32
CA VAL A 38 17.82 -4.27 -2.82
C VAL A 38 17.40 -4.02 -1.36
N ARG A 39 16.70 -4.98 -0.73
CA ARG A 39 16.25 -4.87 0.67
C ARG A 39 17.34 -5.36 1.62
N VAL A 40 17.73 -4.50 2.56
CA VAL A 40 18.61 -4.86 3.68
C VAL A 40 17.91 -4.50 4.98
N ALA A 41 17.53 -5.51 5.74
CA ALA A 41 16.74 -5.35 6.99
C ALA A 41 15.46 -4.54 6.75
N SER A 42 15.32 -3.37 7.37
CA SER A 42 14.17 -2.49 7.29
C SER A 42 14.25 -1.43 6.20
N ALA A 43 15.33 -1.35 5.42
CA ALA A 43 15.53 -0.32 4.40
C ALA A 43 15.82 -0.92 3.01
N VAL A 44 15.56 -0.12 1.98
CA VAL A 44 15.99 -0.39 0.60
C VAL A 44 17.33 0.34 0.38
N HIS A 45 18.31 -0.34 -0.22
CA HIS A 45 19.60 0.22 -0.55
C HIS A 45 19.78 0.30 -2.06
N LEU A 46 19.93 1.52 -2.58
CA LEU A 46 20.07 1.77 -4.01
C LEU A 46 21.50 2.19 -4.38
N PRO A 47 21.97 1.84 -5.59
CA PRO A 47 23.28 2.22 -6.06
C PRO A 47 23.40 3.73 -6.28
N VAL A 48 24.63 4.19 -6.52
CA VAL A 48 24.96 5.62 -6.79
C VAL A 48 24.35 6.14 -8.09
N ARG A 49 24.12 5.24 -9.04
CA ARG A 49 23.61 5.56 -10.37
C ARG A 49 22.16 5.10 -10.53
N GLY A 50 21.48 5.71 -11.48
CA GLY A 50 20.10 5.40 -11.79
C GLY A 50 19.20 6.62 -11.62
N ARG A 51 17.91 6.37 -11.55
CA ARG A 51 16.88 7.39 -11.38
C ARG A 51 15.95 6.98 -10.25
N LEU A 52 15.78 7.84 -9.28
CA LEU A 52 14.80 7.67 -8.21
C LEU A 52 13.73 8.75 -8.35
N LEU A 53 12.48 8.32 -8.53
CA LEU A 53 11.30 9.17 -8.39
C LEU A 53 10.69 8.92 -7.02
N VAL A 54 10.42 9.97 -6.29
CA VAL A 54 9.77 9.91 -4.97
C VAL A 54 8.47 10.69 -5.05
N THR A 55 7.36 10.07 -4.66
CA THR A 55 6.09 10.79 -4.51
C THR A 55 6.04 11.51 -3.17
N GLY A 56 5.19 12.55 -3.05
CA GLY A 56 4.60 12.91 -1.77
C GLY A 56 3.51 11.92 -1.38
N ASP A 57 2.66 12.34 -0.44
CA ASP A 57 1.51 11.57 0.01
C ASP A 57 0.51 11.39 -1.13
N VAL A 58 0.08 10.15 -1.35
CA VAL A 58 -0.78 9.82 -2.50
C VAL A 58 -2.26 9.86 -2.13
N HIS A 59 -2.64 9.40 -0.92
CA HIS A 59 -4.00 9.49 -0.36
C HIS A 59 -5.11 9.14 -1.37
N ASP A 60 -5.05 7.93 -1.94
CA ASP A 60 -6.00 7.43 -2.96
C ASP A 60 -6.13 8.32 -4.21
N ASN A 61 -5.22 9.25 -4.43
CA ASN A 61 -5.20 10.05 -5.65
C ASN A 61 -4.66 9.21 -6.81
N THR A 62 -5.57 8.54 -7.50
CA THR A 62 -5.25 7.64 -8.62
C THR A 62 -4.60 8.37 -9.79
N LEU A 63 -4.96 9.64 -10.04
CA LEU A 63 -4.33 10.45 -11.09
C LEU A 63 -2.87 10.75 -10.77
N HIS A 64 -2.57 11.10 -9.50
CA HIS A 64 -1.20 11.31 -9.03
C HIS A 64 -0.39 10.01 -9.11
N PHE A 65 -0.96 8.88 -8.63
CA PHE A 65 -0.33 7.57 -8.73
C PHE A 65 0.03 7.20 -10.18
N GLU A 66 -0.94 7.28 -11.10
CA GLU A 66 -0.71 6.94 -12.51
C GLU A 66 0.31 7.88 -13.19
N ALA A 67 0.31 9.17 -12.82
CA ALA A 67 1.31 10.13 -13.31
C ALA A 67 2.72 9.76 -12.80
N ALA A 68 2.86 9.39 -11.54
CA ALA A 68 4.12 8.96 -10.95
C ALA A 68 4.64 7.67 -11.59
N VAL A 69 3.79 6.67 -11.79
CA VAL A 69 4.15 5.41 -12.47
C VAL A 69 4.67 5.67 -13.88
N ARG A 70 3.95 6.49 -14.68
CA ARG A 70 4.41 6.87 -16.02
C ARG A 70 5.73 7.62 -15.98
N ALA A 71 5.89 8.56 -15.05
CA ALA A 71 7.10 9.37 -14.92
C ALA A 71 8.30 8.54 -14.46
N ALA A 72 8.11 7.51 -13.66
CA ALA A 72 9.17 6.62 -13.17
C ALA A 72 9.84 5.83 -14.31
N ARG A 73 9.11 5.51 -15.40
CA ARG A 73 9.62 4.78 -16.57
C ARG A 73 10.34 3.48 -16.19
N LEU A 74 9.72 2.69 -15.31
CA LEU A 74 10.32 1.49 -14.72
C LEU A 74 10.82 0.50 -15.78
N GLY A 75 10.01 0.22 -16.79
CA GLY A 75 10.37 -0.71 -17.89
C GLY A 75 11.50 -0.22 -18.81
N ALA A 76 11.96 1.02 -18.68
CA ALA A 76 13.01 1.57 -19.55
C ALA A 76 14.42 1.21 -19.06
N SER A 77 14.62 0.93 -17.77
CA SER A 77 15.90 0.54 -17.19
C SER A 77 15.70 -0.13 -15.83
N PRO A 78 16.49 -1.16 -15.47
CA PRO A 78 16.47 -1.74 -14.14
C PRO A 78 16.96 -0.77 -13.05
N ASP A 79 17.68 0.29 -13.42
CA ASP A 79 18.17 1.32 -12.51
C ASP A 79 17.16 2.48 -12.30
N HIS A 80 15.93 2.33 -12.80
CA HIS A 80 14.84 3.26 -12.49
C HIS A 80 14.04 2.75 -11.29
N HIS A 81 13.83 3.62 -10.31
CA HIS A 81 13.15 3.28 -9.07
C HIS A 81 12.03 4.27 -8.76
N LEU A 82 10.97 3.78 -8.12
CA LEU A 82 9.82 4.55 -7.66
C LEU A 82 9.61 4.31 -6.17
N VAL A 83 9.60 5.39 -5.38
CA VAL A 83 9.14 5.38 -4.00
C VAL A 83 7.71 5.90 -3.95
N LEU A 84 6.84 5.13 -3.33
CA LEU A 84 5.44 5.47 -3.05
C LEU A 84 5.26 5.57 -1.54
N GLN A 85 4.49 6.54 -1.08
CA GLN A 85 4.20 6.71 0.33
C GLN A 85 2.79 7.22 0.56
N GLU A 86 2.23 6.86 1.71
CA GLU A 86 0.96 7.31 2.22
C GLU A 86 -0.18 7.23 1.18
N PHE A 87 -0.48 6.01 0.75
CA PHE A 87 -1.48 5.76 -0.30
C PHE A 87 -2.84 5.34 0.24
N LEU A 88 -2.95 5.02 1.54
CA LEU A 88 -4.24 4.79 2.21
C LEU A 88 -4.92 6.10 2.59
N HIS A 89 -6.18 5.99 3.01
CA HIS A 89 -7.01 7.06 3.56
C HIS A 89 -7.21 8.22 2.58
N GLY A 90 -7.99 7.93 1.54
CA GLY A 90 -8.33 8.89 0.48
C GLY A 90 -9.00 10.16 1.00
N GLU A 91 -8.73 11.30 0.35
CA GLU A 91 -9.40 12.57 0.65
C GLU A 91 -10.84 12.61 0.13
N GLY A 92 -11.14 11.80 -0.89
CA GLY A 92 -12.46 11.67 -1.51
C GLY A 92 -13.34 10.64 -0.83
N VAL A 93 -13.51 10.74 0.50
CA VAL A 93 -14.38 9.83 1.24
C VAL A 93 -15.80 9.86 0.65
N GLN A 94 -16.19 8.75 0.02
CA GLN A 94 -17.52 8.65 -0.57
C GLN A 94 -18.57 8.50 0.53
N ARG A 95 -19.56 9.38 0.53
CA ARG A 95 -20.75 9.21 1.36
C ARG A 95 -21.72 8.31 0.61
N LEU A 96 -22.03 7.15 1.17
CA LEU A 96 -23.13 6.34 0.68
C LEU A 96 -24.44 7.04 1.07
N GLY A 97 -25.09 7.64 0.08
CA GLY A 97 -26.38 8.30 0.26
C GLY A 97 -27.50 7.27 0.43
N PHE A 98 -27.77 6.86 1.65
CA PHE A 98 -29.04 6.25 2.04
C PHE A 98 -29.65 7.05 3.19
N SER A 99 -30.88 7.46 2.99
CA SER A 99 -31.66 8.25 3.93
C SER A 99 -31.87 7.50 5.26
N ASP A 100 -31.89 8.27 6.32
CA ASP A 100 -32.38 8.03 7.65
C ASP A 100 -31.36 7.60 8.72
N PHE A 101 -30.99 8.58 9.53
CA PHE A 101 -30.44 8.58 10.89
C PHE A 101 -29.08 7.93 11.18
N TYR A 102 -28.55 7.03 10.35
CA TYR A 102 -27.18 6.46 10.47
C TYR A 102 -26.43 6.41 9.14
N ALA A 103 -26.91 7.08 8.13
CA ALA A 103 -26.61 6.81 6.73
C ALA A 103 -25.40 7.57 6.14
N ASP A 104 -24.65 8.30 6.92
CA ASP A 104 -23.54 9.13 6.43
C ASP A 104 -22.18 8.67 6.96
N ALA A 105 -21.99 7.37 7.22
CA ALA A 105 -20.66 6.86 7.51
C ALA A 105 -19.82 7.01 6.23
N PRO A 106 -18.72 7.77 6.29
CA PRO A 106 -17.85 7.90 5.13
C PRO A 106 -17.20 6.56 4.81
N VAL A 107 -17.13 6.21 3.53
CA VAL A 107 -16.51 4.98 3.04
C VAL A 107 -15.26 5.34 2.26
N ASP A 108 -14.13 4.76 2.65
CA ASP A 108 -12.85 4.92 1.98
C ASP A 108 -12.50 3.67 1.18
N MET A 109 -12.39 3.82 -0.13
CA MET A 109 -12.11 2.73 -1.06
C MET A 109 -10.62 2.65 -1.45
N SER A 110 -9.72 3.27 -0.69
CA SER A 110 -8.26 3.29 -0.98
C SER A 110 -7.61 1.91 -0.96
N HIS A 111 -8.30 0.86 -0.45
CA HIS A 111 -7.88 -0.53 -0.64
C HIS A 111 -7.72 -0.90 -2.12
N ARG A 112 -8.41 -0.20 -3.03
CA ARG A 112 -8.26 -0.39 -4.48
C ARG A 112 -6.91 0.13 -4.98
N LEU A 113 -6.47 1.27 -4.48
CA LEU A 113 -5.14 1.79 -4.79
C LEU A 113 -4.05 0.91 -4.16
N LEU A 114 -4.26 0.43 -2.93
CA LEU A 114 -3.37 -0.53 -2.29
C LEU A 114 -3.17 -1.78 -3.16
N ALA A 115 -4.24 -2.34 -3.73
CA ALA A 115 -4.15 -3.47 -4.65
C ALA A 115 -3.32 -3.13 -5.90
N ARG A 116 -3.49 -1.93 -6.48
CA ARG A 116 -2.69 -1.46 -7.61
C ARG A 116 -1.21 -1.30 -7.27
N VAL A 117 -0.91 -0.81 -6.06
CA VAL A 117 0.47 -0.76 -5.54
C VAL A 117 1.05 -2.17 -5.42
N ALA A 118 0.27 -3.13 -4.91
CA ALA A 118 0.69 -4.53 -4.79
C ALA A 118 0.94 -5.18 -6.17
N GLU A 119 0.07 -4.94 -7.17
CA GLU A 119 0.27 -5.37 -8.56
C GLU A 119 1.59 -4.80 -9.11
N LEU A 120 1.84 -3.51 -8.91
CA LEU A 120 3.05 -2.83 -9.39
C LEU A 120 4.33 -3.36 -8.70
N VAL A 121 4.27 -3.70 -7.42
CA VAL A 121 5.37 -4.36 -6.69
C VAL A 121 5.68 -5.73 -7.29
N LEU A 122 4.67 -6.50 -7.67
CA LEU A 122 4.86 -7.81 -8.30
C LEU A 122 5.42 -7.71 -9.71
N GLU A 123 5.06 -6.66 -10.45
CA GLU A 123 5.59 -6.42 -11.80
C GLU A 123 7.05 -5.92 -11.76
N TYR A 124 7.40 -5.09 -10.77
CA TYR A 124 8.74 -4.47 -10.64
C TYR A 124 9.32 -4.63 -9.22
N PRO A 125 9.59 -5.86 -8.75
CA PRO A 125 9.89 -6.14 -7.34
C PRO A 125 11.21 -5.56 -6.83
N ALA A 126 12.14 -5.18 -7.72
CA ALA A 126 13.39 -4.53 -7.38
C ALA A 126 13.38 -3.00 -7.58
N GLN A 127 12.30 -2.44 -8.13
CA GLN A 127 12.24 -1.06 -8.57
C GLN A 127 11.14 -0.24 -7.88
N VAL A 128 10.09 -0.90 -7.34
CA VAL A 128 8.97 -0.24 -6.66
C VAL A 128 9.08 -0.44 -5.16
N HIS A 129 9.10 0.66 -4.44
CA HIS A 129 9.40 0.71 -3.01
C HIS A 129 8.30 1.51 -2.28
N PRO A 130 7.17 0.87 -1.93
CA PRO A 130 6.22 1.50 -1.00
C PRO A 130 6.89 1.58 0.38
N ILE A 131 7.04 2.77 0.92
CA ILE A 131 7.64 2.98 2.25
C ILE A 131 6.55 3.21 3.30
N LEU A 132 6.81 2.76 4.52
CA LEU A 132 5.89 2.81 5.63
C LEU A 132 5.64 4.27 6.07
N ALA A 133 4.37 4.66 6.12
CA ALA A 133 3.91 5.99 6.53
C ALA A 133 2.95 5.90 7.73
N ASN A 134 2.60 7.04 8.31
CA ASN A 134 1.79 7.09 9.54
C ASN A 134 0.35 6.63 9.32
N HIS A 135 -0.25 6.86 8.14
CA HIS A 135 -1.61 6.39 7.85
C HIS A 135 -1.68 4.86 7.74
N GLU A 136 -0.70 4.22 7.12
CA GLU A 136 -0.57 2.77 7.07
C GLU A 136 -0.38 2.16 8.46
N ILE A 137 0.47 2.78 9.30
CA ILE A 137 0.67 2.32 10.70
C ILE A 137 -0.61 2.47 11.50
N ALA A 138 -1.31 3.60 11.39
CA ALA A 138 -2.55 3.84 12.11
C ALA A 138 -3.62 2.81 11.74
N GLN A 139 -3.77 2.50 10.45
CA GLN A 139 -4.69 1.46 9.99
C GLN A 139 -4.38 0.10 10.60
N CYS A 140 -3.11 -0.32 10.60
CA CYS A 140 -2.70 -1.60 11.18
C CYS A 140 -2.89 -1.69 12.69
N ARG A 141 -2.83 -0.55 13.40
CA ARG A 141 -2.93 -0.50 14.86
C ARG A 141 -4.33 -0.17 15.35
N GLY A 142 -5.27 0.11 14.47
CA GLY A 142 -6.61 0.58 14.81
C GLY A 142 -6.60 1.94 15.51
N HIS A 143 -5.53 2.73 15.34
CA HIS A 143 -5.45 4.08 15.91
C HIS A 143 -6.20 5.04 14.98
N GLY A 144 -7.20 5.74 15.54
CA GLY A 144 -7.95 6.71 14.78
C GLY A 144 -7.07 7.86 14.30
N ILE A 145 -6.99 8.06 12.98
CA ILE A 145 -6.53 9.32 12.37
C ILE A 145 -7.76 10.07 11.89
N THR A 146 -7.88 11.34 12.31
CA THR A 146 -9.00 12.19 11.89
C THR A 146 -8.54 13.22 10.88
N LYS A 147 -9.20 13.26 9.73
CA LYS A 147 -9.00 14.25 8.67
C LYS A 147 -10.35 14.83 8.28
N GLY A 148 -10.49 16.16 8.33
CA GLY A 148 -11.77 16.82 8.01
C GLY A 148 -12.97 16.37 8.85
N GLY A 149 -12.74 15.93 10.11
CA GLY A 149 -13.79 15.42 11.00
C GLY A 149 -14.13 13.93 10.80
N VAL A 150 -13.49 13.25 9.85
CA VAL A 150 -13.70 11.83 9.54
C VAL A 150 -12.61 10.99 10.21
N ASN A 151 -12.98 9.92 10.89
CA ASN A 151 -12.04 8.88 11.33
C ASN A 151 -11.67 8.01 10.12
N CYS A 152 -10.45 8.21 9.60
CA CYS A 152 -10.00 7.56 8.37
C CYS A 152 -9.87 6.04 8.49
N THR A 153 -9.45 5.54 9.65
CA THR A 153 -9.35 4.08 9.90
C THR A 153 -10.72 3.42 9.85
N MET A 154 -11.72 4.02 10.50
CA MET A 154 -13.09 3.50 10.45
C MET A 154 -13.68 3.59 9.04
N ALA A 155 -13.40 4.66 8.30
CA ALA A 155 -13.84 4.82 6.91
C ALA A 155 -13.24 3.75 5.99
N PHE A 156 -11.97 3.40 6.19
CA PHE A 156 -11.29 2.34 5.45
C PHE A 156 -11.89 0.96 5.78
N ASP A 157 -12.14 0.67 7.06
CA ASP A 157 -12.78 -0.58 7.48
C ASP A 157 -14.20 -0.71 6.89
N ALA A 158 -14.95 0.42 6.83
CA ALA A 158 -16.24 0.46 6.15
C ALA A 158 -16.12 0.17 4.64
N GLY A 159 -15.05 0.67 3.99
CA GLY A 159 -14.74 0.37 2.60
C GLY A 159 -14.44 -1.10 2.33
N LEU A 160 -13.72 -1.76 3.24
CA LEU A 160 -13.50 -3.21 3.17
C LEU A 160 -14.81 -3.99 3.38
N ALA A 161 -15.65 -3.56 4.34
CA ALA A 161 -16.94 -4.19 4.58
C ALA A 161 -17.88 -4.05 3.39
N GLU A 162 -17.92 -2.89 2.73
CA GLU A 162 -18.66 -2.67 1.49
C GLU A 162 -18.17 -3.57 0.35
N ALA A 163 -16.85 -3.73 0.22
CA ALA A 163 -16.26 -4.51 -0.88
C ALA A 163 -16.38 -6.02 -0.68
N TYR A 164 -16.25 -6.51 0.56
CA TYR A 164 -16.01 -7.93 0.87
C TYR A 164 -17.00 -8.51 1.89
N GLY A 165 -17.94 -7.73 2.42
CA GLY A 165 -18.96 -8.22 3.36
C GLY A 165 -18.36 -8.93 4.58
N ASP A 166 -18.83 -10.14 4.85
CA ASP A 166 -18.40 -10.96 6.00
C ASP A 166 -16.92 -11.35 5.96
N GLU A 167 -16.27 -11.27 4.78
CA GLU A 167 -14.85 -11.58 4.59
C GLU A 167 -13.92 -10.38 4.81
N SER A 168 -14.47 -9.20 5.14
CA SER A 168 -13.71 -7.96 5.35
C SER A 168 -12.61 -8.07 6.40
N ALA A 169 -12.82 -8.85 7.46
CA ALA A 169 -11.80 -9.10 8.48
C ALA A 169 -10.57 -9.82 7.92
N ALA A 170 -10.76 -10.78 7.00
CA ALA A 170 -9.65 -11.47 6.33
C ALA A 170 -8.88 -10.52 5.40
N ALA A 171 -9.61 -9.65 4.69
CA ALA A 171 -9.01 -8.59 3.87
C ALA A 171 -8.19 -7.60 4.71
N ALA A 172 -8.71 -7.13 5.84
CA ALA A 172 -8.00 -6.23 6.77
C ALA A 172 -6.72 -6.88 7.34
N ALA A 173 -6.77 -8.16 7.66
CA ALA A 173 -5.59 -8.91 8.09
C ALA A 173 -4.51 -8.97 6.99
N ALA A 174 -4.91 -9.13 5.72
CA ALA A 174 -3.98 -9.11 4.59
C ALA A 174 -3.37 -7.72 4.38
N VAL A 175 -4.15 -6.65 4.52
CA VAL A 175 -3.64 -5.26 4.52
C VAL A 175 -2.55 -5.10 5.57
N SER A 176 -2.80 -5.54 6.80
CA SER A 176 -1.82 -5.44 7.88
C SER A 176 -0.53 -6.21 7.57
N ARG A 177 -0.62 -7.42 6.99
CA ARG A 177 0.57 -8.20 6.59
C ARG A 177 1.39 -7.53 5.49
N PHE A 178 0.72 -6.91 4.52
CA PHE A 178 1.39 -6.15 3.46
C PHE A 178 2.09 -4.90 4.02
N VAL A 179 1.39 -4.10 4.81
CA VAL A 179 1.94 -2.89 5.44
C VAL A 179 3.16 -3.23 6.29
N MET A 180 3.11 -4.29 7.11
CA MET A 180 4.23 -4.75 7.92
C MET A 180 5.40 -5.33 7.09
N ALA A 181 5.25 -5.52 5.80
CA ALA A 181 6.33 -5.89 4.88
C ALA A 181 7.03 -4.68 4.25
N MET A 182 6.44 -3.50 4.32
CA MET A 182 6.99 -2.28 3.72
C MET A 182 8.31 -1.88 4.40
N PRO A 183 9.30 -1.35 3.64
CA PRO A 183 10.51 -0.76 4.21
C PRO A 183 10.20 0.57 4.92
N LEU A 184 11.04 0.93 5.89
CA LEU A 184 10.97 2.23 6.56
C LEU A 184 11.48 3.37 5.70
N GLY A 185 12.29 3.06 4.70
CA GLY A 185 12.85 4.08 3.81
C GLY A 185 13.84 3.51 2.80
N VAL A 186 14.43 4.42 2.04
CA VAL A 186 15.39 4.14 0.99
C VAL A 186 16.68 4.89 1.28
N VAL A 187 17.82 4.21 1.19
CA VAL A 187 19.15 4.76 1.35
C VAL A 187 19.89 4.60 0.02
N CYS A 188 20.33 5.72 -0.55
CA CYS A 188 21.13 5.72 -1.77
C CYS A 188 22.63 5.78 -1.41
N ALA A 189 23.46 5.07 -2.18
CA ALA A 189 24.90 5.02 -1.94
C ALA A 189 25.62 6.39 -2.10
N ASN A 190 24.95 7.39 -2.67
CA ASN A 190 25.42 8.78 -2.71
C ASN A 190 25.12 9.60 -1.45
N GLY A 191 24.57 8.96 -0.40
CA GLY A 191 24.23 9.62 0.87
C GLY A 191 22.81 10.17 0.96
N ALA A 192 22.01 10.14 -0.12
CA ALA A 192 20.61 10.54 -0.04
C ALA A 192 19.79 9.48 0.72
N MET A 193 18.87 9.96 1.57
CA MET A 193 17.95 9.11 2.32
C MET A 193 16.52 9.62 2.13
N VAL A 194 15.58 8.70 1.94
CA VAL A 194 14.16 8.98 1.82
C VAL A 194 13.42 8.19 2.91
N THR A 195 12.69 8.90 3.76
CA THR A 195 11.79 8.33 4.77
C THR A 195 10.52 9.18 4.82
N HIS A 196 9.40 8.58 5.21
CA HIS A 196 8.17 9.35 5.41
C HIS A 196 8.26 10.23 6.66
N SER A 197 8.85 9.71 7.73
CA SER A 197 9.01 10.43 9.01
C SER A 197 10.41 10.23 9.57
N LEU A 198 10.88 11.18 10.36
CA LEU A 198 12.10 11.06 11.14
C LEU A 198 11.77 10.69 12.59
N PRO A 199 12.63 9.92 13.28
CA PRO A 199 12.48 9.70 14.71
C PRO A 199 12.51 11.02 15.48
N SER A 200 11.62 11.18 16.45
CA SER A 200 11.57 12.37 17.30
C SER A 200 12.21 12.12 18.66
N GLY A 201 12.85 13.15 19.24
CA GLY A 201 13.35 13.17 20.60
C GLY A 201 14.48 12.18 20.90
N PRO A 202 14.48 11.51 22.07
CA PRO A 202 15.58 10.63 22.51
C PRO A 202 15.82 9.43 21.59
N SER A 203 14.81 8.97 20.87
CA SER A 203 14.91 7.84 19.92
C SER A 203 15.82 8.11 18.72
N ALA A 204 16.17 9.37 18.45
CA ALA A 204 17.05 9.75 17.36
C ALA A 204 18.56 9.58 17.68
N ARG A 205 18.91 9.09 18.86
CA ARG A 205 20.30 9.05 19.37
C ARG A 205 20.90 7.64 19.47
N HIS A 206 20.21 6.62 18.89
CA HIS A 206 20.68 5.22 18.95
C HIS A 206 20.96 4.63 17.58
#